data_50bc035939a2fd02e3ec1ba54c54d1de
#
_entry.id   50bc035939a2fd02e3ec1ba54c54d1de
#
_cell.length_a   1.000
_cell.length_b   1.000
_cell.length_c   1.000
_cell.angle_alpha   90.00
_cell.angle_beta   90.00
_cell.angle_gamma   90.00
#
_symmetry.space_group_name_H-M   'P 1'
#
loop_
_entity.id
_entity.type
_entity.pdbx_description
1 polymer ?
#
loop_
_entity_poly.entity_id
_entity_poly.type
_entity_poly.pdbx_seq_one_letter_code
_entity_poly.pdbx_strand_id
1 'polypeptide(L)'
;MYYQILREGNDEIGWVWEEAGKQIRLARIYLPGRGKMIKRILRDFPAVGKKPRKISGGLDHLIVDLYLGKERRVDLSFLNLSMLTEFSTRVLKETLGIPRGKVCTYSGLAVRAGFSRAARAVGSALARNPFPLVIPCHRVIRADGSPGRFGGGADMKKRLLDREGILFDAGGRVPPAYREAAGTRAFLNNQS
;
A
#
# COMPACT_ATOMS: atom_id res chain seq x y z
N MET A 1 18.48 11.82 -1.08
CA MET A 1 17.59 10.70 -0.65
C MET A 1 18.25 9.87 0.42
N TYR A 2 17.47 9.30 1.31
CA TYR A 2 17.90 8.46 2.43
C TYR A 2 17.07 7.20 2.49
N TYR A 3 17.58 6.16 3.16
CA TYR A 3 16.81 4.96 3.42
C TYR A 3 16.88 4.53 4.89
N GLN A 4 15.87 3.78 5.30
CA GLN A 4 15.82 3.07 6.58
C GLN A 4 15.30 1.67 6.37
N ILE A 5 15.76 0.74 7.19
CA ILE A 5 15.26 -0.63 7.26
C ILE A 5 14.98 -0.90 8.73
N LEU A 6 13.77 -1.33 9.04
CA LEU A 6 13.37 -1.82 10.36
C LEU A 6 13.05 -3.31 10.30
N ARG A 7 13.27 -3.98 11.42
CA ARG A 7 12.85 -5.36 11.63
C ARG A 7 11.65 -5.40 12.55
N GLU A 8 10.63 -6.14 12.13
CA GLU A 8 9.47 -6.45 12.92
C GLU A 8 9.31 -7.98 12.95
N GLY A 9 9.71 -8.59 14.05
CA GLY A 9 9.91 -10.04 14.14
C GLY A 9 10.94 -10.53 13.11
N ASN A 10 10.54 -11.46 12.25
CA ASN A 10 11.39 -11.98 11.17
C ASN A 10 11.30 -11.19 9.86
N ASP A 11 10.46 -10.17 9.81
CA ASP A 11 10.21 -9.39 8.60
C ASP A 11 11.06 -8.10 8.60
N GLU A 12 11.65 -7.78 7.44
CA GLU A 12 12.30 -6.49 7.19
C GLU A 12 11.38 -5.60 6.37
N ILE A 13 11.17 -4.37 6.82
CA ILE A 13 10.45 -3.33 6.09
C ILE A 13 11.45 -2.21 5.81
N GLY A 14 11.51 -1.75 4.56
CA GLY A 14 12.39 -0.66 4.18
C GLY A 14 11.62 0.48 3.55
N TRP A 15 12.15 1.69 3.64
CA TRP A 15 11.62 2.82 2.89
C TRP A 15 12.71 3.80 2.49
N VAL A 16 12.42 4.54 1.43
CA VAL A 16 13.28 5.59 0.89
C VAL A 16 12.52 6.90 0.90
N TRP A 17 13.17 7.97 1.33
CA TRP A 17 12.60 9.31 1.35
C TRP A 17 13.64 10.37 0.98
N GLU A 18 13.16 11.57 0.75
CA GLU A 18 13.99 12.77 0.56
C GLU A 18 13.54 13.89 1.48
N GLU A 19 14.44 14.78 1.79
CA GLU A 19 14.17 16.05 2.46
C GLU A 19 14.05 17.14 1.40
N ALA A 20 12.90 17.80 1.36
CA ALA A 20 12.62 18.96 0.51
C ALA A 20 12.38 20.17 1.44
N GLY A 21 13.44 20.88 1.81
CA GLY A 21 13.40 21.90 2.86
C GLY A 21 13.04 21.29 4.22
N LYS A 22 11.94 21.75 4.83
CA LYS A 22 11.43 21.23 6.11
C LYS A 22 10.48 20.03 5.94
N GLN A 23 10.15 19.65 4.71
CA GLN A 23 9.19 18.56 4.43
C GLN A 23 9.93 17.28 4.07
N ILE A 24 9.33 16.17 4.48
CA ILE A 24 9.77 14.82 4.10
C ILE A 24 8.87 14.37 2.94
N ARG A 25 9.48 13.82 1.89
CA ARG A 25 8.77 13.18 0.79
C ARG A 25 9.15 11.71 0.71
N LEU A 26 8.18 10.85 0.93
CA LEU A 26 8.34 9.40 0.80
C LEU A 26 8.42 9.04 -0.69
N ALA A 27 9.51 8.38 -1.08
CA ALA A 27 9.72 7.95 -2.45
C ALA A 27 9.25 6.49 -2.65
N ARG A 28 9.52 5.60 -1.69
CA ARG A 28 9.11 4.19 -1.80
C ARG A 28 9.09 3.46 -0.46
N ILE A 29 8.18 2.50 -0.33
CA ILE A 29 8.16 1.49 0.75
C ILE A 29 8.46 0.11 0.15
N TYR A 30 9.28 -0.66 0.84
CA TYR A 30 9.63 -2.04 0.51
C TYR A 30 9.08 -2.97 1.57
N LEU A 31 8.22 -3.88 1.16
CA LEU A 31 7.72 -4.95 2.01
C LEU A 31 8.72 -6.10 2.09
N PRO A 32 8.65 -6.95 3.14
CA PRO A 32 9.39 -8.20 3.21
C PRO A 32 9.26 -8.99 1.91
N GLY A 33 10.33 -9.66 1.51
CA GLY A 33 10.35 -10.40 0.25
C GLY A 33 11.68 -11.10 0.03
N ARG A 34 11.85 -11.72 -1.14
CA ARG A 34 13.08 -12.47 -1.46
C ARG A 34 14.29 -11.55 -1.57
N GLY A 35 15.43 -12.02 -1.06
CA GLY A 35 16.71 -11.33 -1.11
C GLY A 35 16.88 -10.26 -0.03
N LYS A 36 18.12 -9.76 0.11
CA LYS A 36 18.45 -8.75 1.12
C LYS A 36 17.77 -7.42 0.80
N MET A 37 17.09 -6.82 1.77
CA MET A 37 16.37 -5.55 1.64
C MET A 37 17.25 -4.45 1.06
N ILE A 38 18.46 -4.31 1.56
CA ILE A 38 19.41 -3.31 1.09
C ILE A 38 19.76 -3.45 -0.41
N LYS A 39 19.88 -4.68 -0.92
CA LYS A 39 20.16 -4.89 -2.35
C LYS A 39 19.01 -4.42 -3.24
N ARG A 40 17.77 -4.60 -2.76
CA ARG A 40 16.56 -4.13 -3.46
C ARG A 40 16.50 -2.59 -3.49
N ILE A 41 16.81 -1.96 -2.36
CA ILE A 41 16.85 -0.49 -2.25
C ILE A 41 17.94 0.09 -3.16
N LEU A 42 19.17 -0.41 -3.10
CA LEU A 42 20.30 0.09 -3.90
C LEU A 42 20.11 -0.14 -5.41
N ARG A 43 19.39 -1.19 -5.81
CA ARG A 43 19.05 -1.40 -7.21
C ARG A 43 18.12 -0.31 -7.74
N ASP A 44 17.11 0.09 -6.95
CA ASP A 44 16.12 1.08 -7.37
C ASP A 44 16.59 2.52 -7.12
N PHE A 45 17.49 2.72 -6.14
CA PHE A 45 18.06 4.01 -5.74
C PHE A 45 19.58 3.88 -5.48
N PRO A 46 20.43 3.83 -6.54
CA PRO A 46 21.88 3.57 -6.38
C PRO A 46 22.63 4.60 -5.54
N ALA A 47 22.17 5.86 -5.55
CA ALA A 47 22.81 6.97 -4.83
C ALA A 47 22.15 7.28 -3.47
N VAL A 48 21.34 6.36 -2.92
CA VAL A 48 20.67 6.58 -1.63
C VAL A 48 21.66 6.40 -0.47
N GLY A 49 21.64 7.35 0.48
CA GLY A 49 22.42 7.27 1.72
C GLY A 49 21.65 6.63 2.87
N LYS A 50 22.38 6.04 3.82
CA LYS A 50 21.77 5.60 5.09
C LYS A 50 21.69 6.79 6.05
N LYS A 51 20.51 7.10 6.58
CA LYS A 51 20.36 8.11 7.61
C LYS A 51 20.33 7.46 9.00
N PRO A 52 21.28 7.77 9.91
CA PRO A 52 21.39 7.09 11.19
C PRO A 52 20.41 7.59 12.27
N ARG A 53 19.59 8.62 12.01
CA ARG A 53 18.69 9.23 13.00
C ARG A 53 17.21 8.97 12.65
N LYS A 54 16.36 8.89 13.73
CA LYS A 54 14.90 8.89 13.61
C LYS A 54 14.44 10.02 12.69
N ILE A 55 13.53 9.69 11.80
CA ILE A 55 12.90 10.68 10.93
C ILE A 55 12.02 11.57 11.82
N SER A 56 12.21 12.88 11.75
CA SER A 56 11.29 13.82 12.38
C SER A 56 9.92 13.67 11.69
N GLY A 57 8.86 13.50 12.47
CA GLY A 57 7.48 13.37 11.93
C GLY A 57 6.85 11.97 12.07
N GLY A 58 7.53 10.99 12.69
CA GLY A 58 6.90 9.71 13.05
C GLY A 58 6.59 8.78 11.89
N LEU A 59 7.22 8.98 10.71
CA LEU A 59 7.01 8.13 9.53
C LEU A 59 7.36 6.66 9.78
N ASP A 60 8.39 6.40 10.57
CA ASP A 60 8.81 5.07 11.01
C ASP A 60 7.70 4.37 11.83
N HIS A 61 7.13 5.08 12.81
CA HIS A 61 6.01 4.57 13.60
C HIS A 61 4.76 4.37 12.74
N LEU A 62 4.48 5.30 11.83
CA LEU A 62 3.35 5.17 10.92
C LEU A 62 3.45 3.88 10.06
N ILE A 63 4.61 3.65 9.42
CA ILE A 63 4.81 2.49 8.54
C ILE A 63 4.70 1.18 9.33
N VAL A 64 5.31 1.12 10.53
CA VAL A 64 5.23 -0.07 11.39
C VAL A 64 3.80 -0.31 11.86
N ASP A 65 3.10 0.72 12.32
CA ASP A 65 1.73 0.58 12.80
C ASP A 65 0.78 0.11 11.69
N LEU A 66 0.91 0.66 10.48
CA LEU A 66 0.15 0.20 9.31
C LEU A 66 0.48 -1.26 8.96
N TYR A 67 1.76 -1.65 9.07
CA TYR A 67 2.17 -3.03 8.86
C TYR A 67 1.57 -3.99 9.89
N LEU A 68 1.44 -3.55 11.13
CA LEU A 68 0.79 -4.30 12.22
C LEU A 68 -0.75 -4.28 12.14
N GLY A 69 -1.33 -3.63 11.13
CA GLY A 69 -2.78 -3.52 10.93
C GLY A 69 -3.46 -2.50 11.84
N LYS A 70 -2.70 -1.62 12.49
CA LYS A 70 -3.29 -0.54 13.28
C LYS A 70 -3.89 0.52 12.37
N GLU A 71 -4.99 1.11 12.81
CA GLU A 71 -5.60 2.24 12.13
C GLU A 71 -4.78 3.52 12.37
N ARG A 72 -4.44 4.22 11.29
CA ARG A 72 -3.72 5.48 11.31
C ARG A 72 -4.30 6.44 10.27
N ARG A 73 -4.45 7.70 10.66
CA ARG A 73 -4.65 8.78 9.68
C ARG A 73 -3.34 9.00 8.93
N VAL A 74 -3.45 9.06 7.61
CA VAL A 74 -2.32 9.25 6.74
C VAL A 74 -2.48 10.59 6.03
N ASP A 75 -1.54 11.50 6.29
CA ASP A 75 -1.40 12.69 5.46
C ASP A 75 -0.68 12.30 4.16
N LEU A 76 -1.32 12.50 3.03
CA LEU A 76 -0.80 12.14 1.72
C LEU A 76 0.18 13.17 1.16
N SER A 77 0.28 14.35 1.77
CA SER A 77 1.16 15.43 1.34
C SER A 77 2.64 15.02 1.32
N PHE A 78 3.00 14.03 2.13
CA PHE A 78 4.36 13.50 2.14
C PHE A 78 4.66 12.45 1.06
N LEU A 79 3.67 12.03 0.25
CA LEU A 79 3.90 11.08 -0.84
C LEU A 79 4.42 11.80 -2.09
N ASN A 80 5.51 11.30 -2.67
CA ASN A 80 5.96 11.76 -3.97
C ASN A 80 5.15 11.07 -5.09
N LEU A 81 4.04 11.69 -5.49
CA LEU A 81 3.16 11.16 -6.54
C LEU A 81 3.56 11.59 -7.95
N SER A 82 4.55 12.47 -8.10
CA SER A 82 4.93 13.06 -9.41
C SER A 82 5.46 12.05 -10.43
N MET A 83 5.93 10.90 -9.96
CA MET A 83 6.43 9.81 -10.81
C MET A 83 5.32 8.89 -11.35
N LEU A 84 4.07 9.11 -10.97
CA LEU A 84 2.95 8.26 -11.34
C LEU A 84 2.24 8.81 -12.59
N THR A 85 1.76 7.90 -13.44
CA THR A 85 0.84 8.29 -14.51
C THR A 85 -0.50 8.72 -13.93
N GLU A 86 -1.27 9.53 -14.66
CA GLU A 86 -2.62 9.95 -14.25
C GLU A 86 -3.50 8.74 -13.92
N PHE A 87 -3.49 7.71 -14.78
CA PHE A 87 -4.20 6.46 -14.53
C PHE A 87 -3.81 5.84 -13.18
N SER A 88 -2.51 5.68 -12.92
CA SER A 88 -2.02 5.10 -11.65
C SER A 88 -2.42 5.96 -10.45
N THR A 89 -2.32 7.28 -10.58
CA THR A 89 -2.68 8.22 -9.52
C THR A 89 -4.17 8.09 -9.16
N ARG A 90 -5.07 8.03 -10.15
CA ARG A 90 -6.49 7.83 -9.92
C ARG A 90 -6.79 6.49 -9.25
N VAL A 91 -6.20 5.40 -9.75
CA VAL A 91 -6.36 4.06 -9.16
C VAL A 91 -5.88 4.04 -7.70
N LEU A 92 -4.71 4.62 -7.41
CA LEU A 92 -4.14 4.63 -6.07
C LEU A 92 -4.95 5.53 -5.11
N LYS A 93 -5.47 6.67 -5.58
CA LYS A 93 -6.37 7.52 -4.78
C LYS A 93 -7.67 6.78 -4.43
N GLU A 94 -8.29 6.08 -5.37
CA GLU A 94 -9.49 5.27 -5.08
C GLU A 94 -9.19 4.09 -4.14
N THR A 95 -7.98 3.53 -4.21
CA THR A 95 -7.55 2.47 -3.28
C THR A 95 -7.48 2.95 -1.84
N LEU A 96 -7.06 4.19 -1.59
CA LEU A 96 -7.05 4.80 -0.26
C LEU A 96 -8.43 4.83 0.39
N GLY A 97 -9.46 4.95 -0.42
CA GLY A 97 -10.83 4.99 0.08
C GLY A 97 -11.40 3.64 0.50
N ILE A 98 -10.68 2.54 0.36
CA ILE A 98 -11.13 1.24 0.87
C ILE A 98 -10.86 1.20 2.38
N PRO A 99 -11.90 1.15 3.24
CA PRO A 99 -11.69 1.21 4.69
C PRO A 99 -10.99 -0.04 5.22
N ARG A 100 -10.37 0.09 6.39
CA ARG A 100 -9.84 -1.04 7.14
C ARG A 100 -10.96 -2.06 7.40
N GLY A 101 -10.65 -3.35 7.32
CA GLY A 101 -11.62 -4.43 7.49
C GLY A 101 -12.59 -4.61 6.30
N LYS A 102 -12.36 -3.91 5.19
CA LYS A 102 -13.11 -4.08 3.94
C LYS A 102 -12.19 -4.33 2.76
N VAL A 103 -12.75 -4.94 1.72
CA VAL A 103 -12.05 -5.22 0.46
C VAL A 103 -12.87 -4.76 -0.73
N CYS A 104 -12.18 -4.42 -1.81
CA CYS A 104 -12.77 -4.11 -3.10
C CYS A 104 -12.25 -5.11 -4.14
N THR A 105 -13.02 -5.40 -5.18
CA THR A 105 -12.50 -6.20 -6.30
C THR A 105 -11.74 -5.34 -7.29
N TYR A 106 -10.81 -5.94 -8.08
CA TYR A 106 -10.13 -5.21 -9.16
C TYR A 106 -11.11 -4.55 -10.14
N SER A 107 -12.23 -5.23 -10.45
CA SER A 107 -13.26 -4.67 -11.32
C SER A 107 -14.05 -3.54 -10.65
N GLY A 108 -14.38 -3.69 -9.37
CA GLY A 108 -15.03 -2.64 -8.58
C GLY A 108 -14.16 -1.39 -8.47
N LEU A 109 -12.87 -1.56 -8.18
CA LEU A 109 -11.92 -0.44 -8.14
C LEU A 109 -11.76 0.21 -9.52
N ALA A 110 -11.76 -0.56 -10.62
CA ALA A 110 -11.71 -0.01 -11.96
C ALA A 110 -12.93 0.91 -12.25
N VAL A 111 -14.13 0.50 -11.87
CA VAL A 111 -15.35 1.32 -11.98
C VAL A 111 -15.23 2.60 -11.14
N ARG A 112 -14.81 2.49 -9.88
CA ARG A 112 -14.59 3.65 -8.99
C ARG A 112 -13.59 4.67 -9.55
N ALA A 113 -12.49 4.16 -10.14
CA ALA A 113 -11.50 5.02 -10.78
C ALA A 113 -11.94 5.62 -12.12
N GLY A 114 -13.16 5.30 -12.59
CA GLY A 114 -13.71 5.80 -13.86
C GLY A 114 -13.24 5.03 -15.09
N PHE A 115 -12.72 3.82 -14.94
CA PHE A 115 -12.15 2.99 -16.00
C PHE A 115 -12.84 1.62 -16.06
N SER A 116 -14.14 1.59 -16.39
CA SER A 116 -14.87 0.33 -16.55
C SER A 116 -14.11 -0.61 -17.49
N ARG A 117 -14.12 -1.93 -17.20
CA ARG A 117 -13.40 -2.99 -17.94
C ARG A 117 -11.86 -2.97 -17.84
N ALA A 118 -11.27 -2.09 -17.02
CA ALA A 118 -9.82 -1.95 -16.87
C ALA A 118 -9.19 -2.77 -15.70
N ALA A 119 -9.85 -3.84 -15.23
CA ALA A 119 -9.40 -4.61 -14.05
C ALA A 119 -7.95 -5.11 -14.14
N ARG A 120 -7.48 -5.51 -15.35
CA ARG A 120 -6.08 -5.94 -15.58
C ARG A 120 -5.11 -4.76 -15.44
N ALA A 121 -5.45 -3.61 -16.01
CA ALA A 121 -4.63 -2.39 -15.91
C ALA A 121 -4.59 -1.88 -14.47
N VAL A 122 -5.70 -1.93 -13.73
CA VAL A 122 -5.75 -1.67 -12.29
C VAL A 122 -4.82 -2.61 -11.53
N GLY A 123 -4.86 -3.91 -11.80
CA GLY A 123 -3.93 -4.88 -11.22
C GLY A 123 -2.46 -4.52 -11.49
N SER A 124 -2.15 -4.06 -12.69
CA SER A 124 -0.79 -3.61 -13.08
C SER A 124 -0.38 -2.33 -12.34
N ALA A 125 -1.28 -1.36 -12.16
CA ALA A 125 -1.02 -0.15 -11.39
C ALA A 125 -0.76 -0.47 -9.92
N LEU A 126 -1.60 -1.32 -9.30
CA LEU A 126 -1.43 -1.75 -7.92
C LEU A 126 -0.15 -2.57 -7.70
N ALA A 127 0.27 -3.38 -8.67
CA ALA A 127 1.53 -4.12 -8.60
C ALA A 127 2.77 -3.19 -8.59
N ARG A 128 2.63 -1.98 -9.14
CA ARG A 128 3.66 -0.94 -9.16
C ARG A 128 3.47 0.13 -8.08
N ASN A 129 2.52 -0.05 -7.16
CA ASN A 129 2.31 0.87 -6.05
C ASN A 129 3.62 1.09 -5.27
N PRO A 130 4.19 2.32 -5.24
CA PRO A 130 5.43 2.58 -4.52
C PRO A 130 5.22 2.76 -3.01
N PHE A 131 3.96 2.88 -2.56
CA PHE A 131 3.60 3.20 -1.17
C PHE A 131 2.70 2.12 -0.54
N PRO A 132 3.06 0.82 -0.61
CA PRO A 132 2.25 -0.22 0.03
C PRO A 132 2.11 0.08 1.53
N LEU A 133 1.05 -0.38 2.16
CA LEU A 133 0.57 -0.07 3.52
C LEU A 133 -0.10 1.31 3.58
N VAL A 134 0.59 2.38 3.22
CA VAL A 134 0.04 3.74 3.14
C VAL A 134 -1.11 3.76 2.12
N ILE A 135 -0.87 3.25 0.92
CA ILE A 135 -1.92 2.98 -0.07
C ILE A 135 -2.24 1.48 0.00
N PRO A 136 -3.39 1.09 0.57
CA PRO A 136 -3.65 -0.28 1.00
C PRO A 136 -4.05 -1.21 -0.17
N CYS A 137 -3.14 -1.39 -1.14
CA CYS A 137 -3.38 -2.23 -2.31
C CYS A 137 -3.64 -3.71 -1.94
N HIS A 138 -3.30 -4.14 -0.72
CA HIS A 138 -3.66 -5.45 -0.20
C HIS A 138 -5.17 -5.62 0.00
N ARG A 139 -5.97 -4.55 0.14
CA ARG A 139 -7.44 -4.59 0.24
C ARG A 139 -8.13 -4.82 -1.12
N VAL A 140 -7.36 -4.93 -2.23
CA VAL A 140 -7.96 -5.20 -3.55
C VAL A 140 -7.77 -6.66 -3.92
N ILE A 141 -8.89 -7.38 -4.13
CA ILE A 141 -8.94 -8.84 -4.32
C ILE A 141 -9.56 -9.21 -5.67
N ARG A 142 -9.53 -10.48 -6.04
CA ARG A 142 -10.23 -11.00 -7.21
C ARG A 142 -11.74 -11.10 -6.98
N ALA A 143 -12.50 -11.17 -8.05
CA ALA A 143 -13.96 -11.28 -8.00
C ALA A 143 -14.43 -12.57 -7.31
N ASP A 144 -13.65 -13.64 -7.43
CA ASP A 144 -13.92 -14.93 -6.76
C ASP A 144 -13.59 -14.94 -5.25
N GLY A 145 -13.10 -13.82 -4.69
CA GLY A 145 -12.69 -13.69 -3.29
C GLY A 145 -11.25 -14.09 -3.02
N SER A 146 -10.54 -14.68 -3.98
CA SER A 146 -9.12 -15.01 -3.79
C SER A 146 -8.27 -13.74 -3.66
N PRO A 147 -7.21 -13.73 -2.84
CA PRO A 147 -6.40 -12.54 -2.60
C PRO A 147 -5.79 -11.94 -3.86
N GLY A 148 -5.43 -12.77 -4.85
CA GLY A 148 -4.70 -12.31 -6.04
C GLY A 148 -3.22 -12.04 -5.78
N ARG A 149 -2.54 -11.47 -6.79
CA ARG A 149 -1.09 -11.16 -6.70
C ARG A 149 -0.82 -9.98 -5.77
N PHE A 150 0.35 -9.99 -5.12
CA PHE A 150 0.81 -8.93 -4.24
C PHE A 150 2.34 -8.86 -4.26
N GLY A 151 2.91 -7.65 -4.06
CA GLY A 151 4.36 -7.43 -4.12
C GLY A 151 5.15 -8.21 -3.07
N GLY A 152 4.58 -8.41 -1.88
CA GLY A 152 5.14 -9.23 -0.80
C GLY A 152 4.74 -10.72 -0.86
N GLY A 153 4.05 -11.15 -1.91
CA GLY A 153 3.51 -12.53 -2.02
C GLY A 153 2.09 -12.67 -1.47
N ALA A 154 1.42 -13.77 -1.83
CA ALA A 154 0.04 -14.04 -1.43
C ALA A 154 -0.12 -14.20 0.09
N ASP A 155 0.85 -14.87 0.73
CA ASP A 155 0.82 -15.10 2.18
C ASP A 155 0.93 -13.79 2.97
N MET A 156 1.78 -12.88 2.53
CA MET A 156 1.86 -11.54 3.14
C MET A 156 0.55 -10.79 2.99
N LYS A 157 -0.07 -10.84 1.82
CA LYS A 157 -1.37 -10.20 1.61
C LYS A 157 -2.43 -10.76 2.56
N LYS A 158 -2.47 -12.08 2.74
CA LYS A 158 -3.36 -12.72 3.72
C LYS A 158 -3.08 -12.24 5.13
N ARG A 159 -1.80 -12.22 5.57
CA ARG A 159 -1.42 -11.71 6.90
C ARG A 159 -1.84 -10.25 7.12
N LEU A 160 -1.69 -9.39 6.11
CA LEU A 160 -2.11 -7.99 6.23
C LEU A 160 -3.64 -7.88 6.36
N LEU A 161 -4.40 -8.63 5.59
CA LEU A 161 -5.85 -8.67 5.67
C LEU A 161 -6.33 -9.24 7.02
N ASP A 162 -5.71 -10.31 7.51
CA ASP A 162 -5.99 -10.92 8.81
C ASP A 162 -5.73 -9.92 9.96
N ARG A 163 -4.62 -9.19 9.94
CA ARG A 163 -4.32 -8.11 10.89
C ARG A 163 -5.37 -6.99 10.89
N GLU A 164 -6.09 -6.83 9.79
CA GLU A 164 -7.20 -5.89 9.67
C GLU A 164 -8.56 -6.47 10.09
N GLY A 165 -8.57 -7.73 10.55
CA GLY A 165 -9.78 -8.42 11.01
C GLY A 165 -10.58 -9.10 9.91
N ILE A 166 -9.99 -9.30 8.72
CA ILE A 166 -10.64 -10.04 7.63
C ILE A 166 -10.34 -11.52 7.77
N LEU A 167 -11.39 -12.30 8.04
CA LEU A 167 -11.32 -13.74 8.12
C LEU A 167 -11.44 -14.36 6.71
N PHE A 168 -10.76 -15.47 6.51
CA PHE A 168 -10.83 -16.25 5.28
C PHE A 168 -11.70 -17.49 5.49
N ASP A 169 -12.43 -17.90 4.46
CA ASP A 169 -13.14 -19.18 4.45
C ASP A 169 -12.18 -20.38 4.35
N ALA A 170 -12.71 -21.60 4.44
CA ALA A 170 -11.93 -22.83 4.33
C ALA A 170 -11.18 -22.96 2.99
N GLY A 171 -11.64 -22.29 1.93
CA GLY A 171 -10.99 -22.24 0.63
C GLY A 171 -9.96 -21.12 0.52
N GLY A 172 -9.67 -20.37 1.59
CA GLY A 172 -8.72 -19.26 1.62
C GLY A 172 -9.19 -18.04 0.83
N ARG A 173 -10.49 -17.82 0.72
CA ARG A 173 -11.15 -16.70 0.05
C ARG A 173 -11.73 -15.74 1.08
N VAL A 174 -11.80 -14.46 0.71
CA VAL A 174 -12.48 -13.45 1.51
C VAL A 174 -13.99 -13.52 1.29
N PRO A 175 -14.79 -13.78 2.36
CA PRO A 175 -16.24 -13.83 2.29
C PRO A 175 -16.86 -12.53 1.77
N PRO A 176 -18.05 -12.60 1.12
CA PRO A 176 -18.74 -11.41 0.60
C PRO A 176 -19.04 -10.35 1.64
N ALA A 177 -19.23 -10.70 2.92
CA ALA A 177 -19.51 -9.76 4.01
C ALA A 177 -18.42 -8.69 4.23
N TYR A 178 -17.19 -8.97 3.83
CA TYR A 178 -16.08 -8.01 3.90
C TYR A 178 -15.99 -7.11 2.66
N ARG A 179 -16.75 -7.38 1.59
CA ARG A 179 -16.69 -6.58 0.38
C ARG A 179 -17.45 -5.27 0.57
N GLU A 180 -16.86 -4.19 0.08
CA GLU A 180 -17.60 -2.93 -0.03
C GLU A 180 -18.76 -3.09 -1.01
N ALA A 181 -19.88 -2.40 -0.72
CA ALA A 181 -20.97 -2.30 -1.67
C ALA A 181 -20.49 -1.64 -2.97
N ALA A 182 -20.97 -2.13 -4.11
CA ALA A 182 -20.67 -1.53 -5.41
C ALA A 182 -21.17 -0.07 -5.40
N GLY A 183 -20.28 0.87 -5.70
CA GLY A 183 -20.65 2.30 -5.77
C GLY A 183 -20.36 3.11 -4.50
N THR A 184 -19.86 2.53 -3.43
CA THR A 184 -19.39 3.30 -2.27
C THR A 184 -18.21 4.18 -2.68
N ARG A 185 -18.46 5.46 -2.95
CA ARG A 185 -17.39 6.45 -3.10
C ARG A 185 -16.75 6.64 -1.72
N ALA A 186 -15.45 6.44 -1.62
CA ALA A 186 -14.73 6.88 -0.44
C ALA A 186 -14.93 8.38 -0.27
N PHE A 187 -15.37 8.78 0.89
CA PHE A 187 -15.43 10.18 1.28
C PHE A 187 -13.99 10.74 1.36
N LEU A 188 -13.47 11.19 0.21
CA LEU A 188 -12.32 12.10 0.16
C LEU A 188 -12.80 13.55 0.43
N ASN A 189 -13.90 13.71 1.18
CA ASN A 189 -14.36 15.01 1.64
C ASN A 189 -13.75 15.24 3.01
N ASN A 190 -12.61 15.88 3.06
CA ASN A 190 -12.20 16.96 3.97
C ASN A 190 -10.68 17.13 3.92
N GLN A 191 -10.22 17.78 2.86
CA GLN A 191 -9.00 18.60 2.95
C GLN A 191 -9.23 19.82 2.04
N SER A 192 -10.03 20.76 2.55
CA SER A 192 -9.96 22.16 2.21
C SER A 192 -9.07 22.81 3.23
#